data_cb33938ae4bdcd8a923beee251f74324
#
_entry.id   cb33938ae4bdcd8a923beee251f74324
#
_cell.length_a   1.000
_cell.length_b   1.000
_cell.length_c   1.000
_cell.angle_alpha   90.00
_cell.angle_beta   90.00
_cell.angle_gamma   90.00
#
_symmetry.space_group_name_H-M   'P 1'
#
loop_
_entity.id
_entity.type
_entity.pdbx_description
1 polymer ?
#
loop_
_entity_poly.entity_id
_entity_poly.type
_entity_poly.pdbx_seq_one_letter_code
_entity_poly.pdbx_strand_id
1 'polypeptide(L)'
;MSVQLLVQRLLPSANPDTDDRSHAWNEWLSAGGYEPVLKFIRWSNGTNTDDEEILQDTLIIAYVKVERGQYQDRNLPFTAFLKKIAWYKIMEASRKEAGLIPLDDLYEVVAEDHHEHERVEFWKEHELLKTALAQLPPRRSRIMLLYEYGYSTTEIADQLGIREDLVRKEKSLGLRQLRSDPTFAAVAS
;
A
#
# COMPACT_ATOMS: atom_id res chain seq x y z
N MET A 1 10.38 -13.50 -16.24
CA MET A 1 10.65 -14.02 -14.86
C MET A 1 9.42 -13.75 -14.01
N SER A 2 8.96 -14.71 -13.19
CA SER A 2 7.79 -14.49 -12.34
C SER A 2 8.11 -13.41 -11.28
N VAL A 3 7.20 -12.46 -11.06
CA VAL A 3 7.34 -11.39 -10.05
C VAL A 3 7.64 -11.95 -8.66
N GLN A 4 7.10 -13.13 -8.32
CA GLN A 4 7.39 -13.83 -7.07
C GLN A 4 8.86 -14.27 -6.94
N LEU A 5 9.47 -14.72 -8.02
CA LEU A 5 10.89 -15.15 -8.00
C LEU A 5 11.82 -13.95 -7.79
N LEU A 6 11.47 -12.80 -8.37
CA LEU A 6 12.23 -11.57 -8.21
C LEU A 6 12.15 -11.04 -6.77
N VAL A 7 10.96 -11.04 -6.18
CA VAL A 7 10.74 -10.62 -4.79
C VAL A 7 11.53 -11.50 -3.81
N GLN A 8 11.60 -12.81 -4.04
CA GLN A 8 12.43 -13.70 -3.20
C GLN A 8 13.92 -13.33 -3.27
N ARG A 9 14.43 -12.93 -4.45
CA ARG A 9 15.81 -12.45 -4.57
C ARG A 9 16.07 -11.13 -3.85
N LEU A 10 15.04 -10.31 -3.62
CA LEU A 10 15.15 -9.04 -2.90
C LEU A 10 15.22 -9.21 -1.37
N LEU A 11 14.81 -10.35 -0.83
CA LEU A 11 14.72 -10.55 0.63
C LEU A 11 16.06 -10.99 1.22
N PRO A 12 16.63 -10.26 2.20
CA PRO A 12 17.88 -10.65 2.86
C PRO A 12 17.83 -12.04 3.51
N SER A 13 16.66 -12.47 3.96
CA SER A 13 16.44 -13.80 4.54
C SER A 13 16.55 -14.94 3.54
N ALA A 14 16.24 -14.69 2.26
CA ALA A 14 16.28 -15.67 1.19
C ALA A 14 17.56 -15.54 0.35
N ASN A 15 18.14 -14.35 0.29
CA ASN A 15 19.31 -14.01 -0.48
C ASN A 15 20.27 -13.13 0.35
N PRO A 16 21.32 -13.69 0.97
CA PRO A 16 22.27 -12.93 1.77
C PRO A 16 23.22 -12.05 0.95
N ASP A 17 23.33 -12.29 -0.37
CA ASP A 17 24.22 -11.54 -1.25
C ASP A 17 23.63 -10.15 -1.58
N THR A 18 24.28 -9.10 -1.08
CA THR A 18 23.87 -7.71 -1.26
C THR A 18 23.97 -7.25 -2.71
N ASP A 19 24.97 -7.73 -3.43
CA ASP A 19 25.19 -7.34 -4.82
C ASP A 19 24.11 -7.96 -5.72
N ASP A 20 23.75 -9.22 -5.49
CA ASP A 20 22.65 -9.86 -6.22
C ASP A 20 21.29 -9.23 -5.88
N ARG A 21 21.05 -8.82 -4.62
CA ARG A 21 19.82 -8.08 -4.25
C ARG A 21 19.74 -6.74 -4.96
N SER A 22 20.82 -5.97 -4.99
CA SER A 22 20.89 -4.70 -5.72
C SER A 22 20.68 -4.89 -7.21
N HIS A 23 21.23 -5.96 -7.79
CA HIS A 23 21.02 -6.32 -9.18
C HIS A 23 19.55 -6.69 -9.44
N ALA A 24 18.95 -7.50 -8.60
CA ALA A 24 17.54 -7.88 -8.69
C ALA A 24 16.60 -6.67 -8.58
N TRP A 25 16.92 -5.69 -7.73
CA TRP A 25 16.18 -4.43 -7.64
C TRP A 25 16.25 -3.64 -8.93
N ASN A 26 17.45 -3.47 -9.49
CA ASN A 26 17.64 -2.77 -10.74
C ASN A 26 16.96 -3.48 -11.93
N GLU A 27 17.00 -4.81 -11.95
CA GLU A 27 16.30 -5.64 -12.95
C GLU A 27 14.78 -5.41 -12.87
N TRP A 28 14.22 -5.39 -11.66
CA TRP A 28 12.80 -5.12 -11.45
C TRP A 28 12.39 -3.70 -11.89
N LEU A 29 13.20 -2.69 -11.56
CA LEU A 29 12.99 -1.31 -12.01
C LEU A 29 13.02 -1.21 -13.54
N SER A 30 14.04 -1.80 -14.15
CA SER A 30 14.22 -1.77 -15.61
C SER A 30 13.11 -2.51 -16.37
N ALA A 31 12.50 -3.50 -15.73
CA ALA A 31 11.34 -4.23 -16.27
C ALA A 31 10.01 -3.47 -16.09
N GLY A 32 10.02 -2.23 -15.57
CA GLY A 32 8.81 -1.44 -15.34
C GLY A 32 7.99 -1.89 -14.14
N GLY A 33 8.58 -2.60 -13.19
CA GLY A 33 7.87 -3.10 -12.00
C GLY A 33 7.23 -2.01 -11.14
N TYR A 34 7.71 -0.77 -11.25
CA TYR A 34 7.16 0.40 -10.57
C TYR A 34 5.92 1.01 -11.26
N GLU A 35 5.65 0.69 -12.54
CA GLU A 35 4.55 1.32 -13.30
C GLU A 35 3.17 1.22 -12.63
N PRO A 36 2.79 0.07 -12.02
CA PRO A 36 1.51 -0.02 -11.30
C PRO A 36 1.44 0.90 -10.08
N VAL A 37 2.60 1.22 -9.47
CA VAL A 37 2.70 2.14 -8.33
C VAL A 37 2.59 3.58 -8.81
N LEU A 38 3.31 3.95 -9.87
CA LEU A 38 3.21 5.29 -10.48
C LEU A 38 1.79 5.59 -10.95
N LYS A 39 1.13 4.61 -11.59
CA LYS A 39 -0.28 4.74 -11.99
C LYS A 39 -1.20 4.95 -10.78
N PHE A 40 -0.95 4.26 -9.69
CA PHE A 40 -1.68 4.45 -8.44
C PHE A 40 -1.45 5.87 -7.88
N ILE A 41 -0.20 6.34 -7.84
CA ILE A 41 0.15 7.69 -7.38
C ILE A 41 -0.59 8.73 -8.21
N ARG A 42 -0.48 8.71 -9.54
CA ARG A 42 -1.16 9.63 -10.45
C ARG A 42 -2.67 9.68 -10.28
N TRP A 43 -3.27 8.56 -9.90
CA TRP A 43 -4.70 8.49 -9.65
C TRP A 43 -5.08 9.02 -8.25
N SER A 44 -4.22 8.84 -7.25
CA SER A 44 -4.51 9.13 -5.85
C SER A 44 -3.95 10.48 -5.38
N ASN A 45 -2.95 11.02 -6.07
CA ASN A 45 -2.28 12.26 -5.69
C ASN A 45 -3.18 13.46 -6.01
N GLY A 46 -3.69 14.09 -4.97
CA GLY A 46 -4.43 15.35 -5.04
C GLY A 46 -3.63 16.54 -4.54
N THR A 47 -2.32 16.39 -4.37
CA THR A 47 -1.39 17.41 -3.86
C THR A 47 -0.63 18.09 -4.98
N ASN A 48 0.10 19.17 -4.67
CA ASN A 48 0.99 19.85 -5.62
C ASN A 48 2.37 19.18 -5.74
N THR A 49 2.65 18.16 -4.92
CA THR A 49 3.89 17.39 -4.98
C THR A 49 3.92 16.55 -6.26
N ASP A 50 5.06 16.54 -6.93
CA ASP A 50 5.24 15.79 -8.18
C ASP A 50 5.08 14.26 -7.97
N ASP A 51 4.37 13.61 -8.88
CA ASP A 51 4.11 12.16 -8.81
C ASP A 51 5.40 11.34 -8.83
N GLU A 52 6.42 11.81 -9.56
CA GLU A 52 7.71 11.15 -9.67
C GLU A 52 8.56 11.35 -8.42
N GLU A 53 8.43 12.48 -7.72
CA GLU A 53 9.01 12.70 -6.39
C GLU A 53 8.43 11.72 -5.37
N ILE A 54 7.10 11.60 -5.33
CA ILE A 54 6.42 10.63 -4.45
C ILE A 54 6.84 9.19 -4.78
N LEU A 55 6.99 8.87 -6.06
CA LEU A 55 7.46 7.55 -6.48
C LEU A 55 8.89 7.28 -6.02
N GLN A 56 9.81 8.22 -6.22
CA GLN A 56 11.22 8.09 -5.80
C GLN A 56 11.32 7.85 -4.31
N ASP A 57 10.65 8.67 -3.50
CA ASP A 57 10.58 8.49 -2.05
C ASP A 57 10.04 7.11 -1.67
N THR A 58 8.97 6.68 -2.32
CA THR A 58 8.37 5.35 -2.11
C THR A 58 9.37 4.24 -2.37
N LEU A 59 10.11 4.31 -3.47
CA LEU A 59 11.08 3.30 -3.87
C LEU A 59 12.29 3.26 -2.92
N ILE A 60 12.79 4.42 -2.48
CA ILE A 60 13.88 4.53 -1.51
C ILE A 60 13.47 3.92 -0.17
N ILE A 61 12.31 4.29 0.36
CA ILE A 61 11.79 3.76 1.63
C ILE A 61 11.58 2.25 1.53
N ALA A 62 11.00 1.78 0.42
CA ALA A 62 10.78 0.36 0.20
C ALA A 62 12.09 -0.43 0.17
N TYR A 63 13.10 0.06 -0.55
CA TYR A 63 14.43 -0.54 -0.61
C TYR A 63 15.04 -0.67 0.79
N VAL A 64 15.06 0.44 1.55
CA VAL A 64 15.61 0.46 2.91
C VAL A 64 14.86 -0.52 3.83
N LYS A 65 13.52 -0.56 3.75
CA LYS A 65 12.73 -1.50 4.56
C LYS A 65 12.97 -2.96 4.20
N VAL A 66 13.16 -3.27 2.93
CA VAL A 66 13.51 -4.63 2.47
C VAL A 66 14.90 -5.01 2.98
N GLU A 67 15.91 -4.14 2.82
CA GLU A 67 17.28 -4.38 3.29
C GLU A 67 17.37 -4.55 4.81
N ARG A 68 16.51 -3.87 5.57
CA ARG A 68 16.42 -4.03 7.03
C ARG A 68 15.60 -5.24 7.48
N GLY A 69 15.10 -6.07 6.55
CA GLY A 69 14.25 -7.22 6.86
C GLY A 69 12.87 -6.86 7.42
N GLN A 70 12.43 -5.61 7.22
CA GLN A 70 11.13 -5.12 7.71
C GLN A 70 9.96 -5.46 6.75
N TYR A 71 10.27 -5.93 5.54
CA TYR A 71 9.26 -6.45 4.63
C TYR A 71 8.92 -7.90 4.99
N GLN A 72 7.63 -8.18 5.15
CA GLN A 72 7.11 -9.54 5.32
C GLN A 72 6.25 -9.89 4.11
N ASP A 73 6.60 -10.99 3.43
CA ASP A 73 5.72 -11.54 2.39
C ASP A 73 4.47 -12.12 3.06
N ARG A 74 3.34 -11.45 2.83
CA ARG A 74 2.01 -11.85 3.34
C ARG A 74 1.13 -12.44 2.26
N ASN A 75 1.71 -13.05 1.23
CA ASN A 75 1.01 -13.50 0.03
C ASN A 75 0.26 -12.37 -0.72
N LEU A 76 0.77 -11.15 -0.62
CA LEU A 76 0.33 -9.99 -1.36
C LEU A 76 1.42 -9.63 -2.38
N PRO A 77 1.08 -9.15 -3.59
CA PRO A 77 2.08 -8.66 -4.51
C PRO A 77 2.96 -7.58 -3.88
N PHE A 78 4.23 -7.57 -4.24
CA PHE A 78 5.19 -6.57 -3.74
C PHE A 78 4.72 -5.13 -4.02
N THR A 79 4.03 -4.91 -5.15
CA THR A 79 3.41 -3.62 -5.49
C THR A 79 2.38 -3.14 -4.47
N ALA A 80 1.73 -4.03 -3.70
CA ALA A 80 0.83 -3.63 -2.63
C ALA A 80 1.57 -2.97 -1.46
N PHE A 81 2.73 -3.52 -1.12
CA PHE A 81 3.61 -2.91 -0.12
C PHE A 81 4.08 -1.52 -0.57
N LEU A 82 4.47 -1.38 -1.85
CA LEU A 82 4.86 -0.10 -2.43
C LEU A 82 3.70 0.90 -2.46
N LYS A 83 2.51 0.49 -2.90
CA LYS A 83 1.31 1.34 -2.92
C LYS A 83 0.94 1.83 -1.52
N LYS A 84 1.15 1.01 -0.50
CA LYS A 84 0.94 1.42 0.89
C LYS A 84 1.92 2.53 1.29
N ILE A 85 3.19 2.40 0.96
CA ILE A 85 4.19 3.45 1.23
C ILE A 85 3.84 4.73 0.46
N ALA A 86 3.49 4.60 -0.84
CA ALA A 86 3.07 5.73 -1.67
C ALA A 86 1.87 6.47 -1.09
N TRP A 87 0.88 5.74 -0.57
CA TRP A 87 -0.27 6.34 0.09
C TRP A 87 0.13 7.19 1.29
N TYR A 88 1.04 6.71 2.14
CA TYR A 88 1.54 7.50 3.26
C TYR A 88 2.27 8.76 2.81
N LYS A 89 3.06 8.68 1.73
CA LYS A 89 3.76 9.85 1.19
C LYS A 89 2.77 10.89 0.61
N ILE A 90 1.70 10.46 -0.04
CA ILE A 90 0.62 11.34 -0.51
C ILE A 90 -0.06 12.01 0.69
N MET A 91 -0.39 11.26 1.73
CA MET A 91 -1.00 11.83 2.94
C MET A 91 -0.09 12.80 3.67
N GLU A 92 1.21 12.51 3.73
CA GLU A 92 2.23 13.40 4.28
C GLU A 92 2.30 14.72 3.48
N ALA A 93 2.35 14.65 2.15
CA ALA A 93 2.32 15.80 1.27
C ALA A 93 1.05 16.65 1.47
N SER A 94 -0.11 16.02 1.56
CA SER A 94 -1.39 16.69 1.80
C SER A 94 -1.42 17.42 3.14
N ARG A 95 -0.91 16.81 4.22
CA ARG A 95 -0.82 17.45 5.54
C ARG A 95 0.13 18.64 5.54
N LYS A 96 1.27 18.52 4.86
CA LYS A 96 2.25 19.58 4.69
C LYS A 96 1.64 20.79 3.96
N GLU A 97 0.91 20.55 2.87
CA GLU A 97 0.20 21.61 2.14
C GLU A 97 -0.88 22.27 2.98
N ALA A 98 -1.58 21.53 3.83
CA ALA A 98 -2.56 22.06 4.76
C ALA A 98 -1.95 22.81 5.94
N GLY A 99 -0.61 22.90 6.05
CA GLY A 99 0.08 23.56 7.16
C GLY A 99 -0.01 22.83 8.50
N LEU A 100 -0.31 21.53 8.48
CA LEU A 100 -0.55 20.73 9.67
C LEU A 100 0.71 20.03 10.22
N ILE A 101 1.85 20.12 9.52
CA ILE A 101 3.12 19.51 9.95
C ILE A 101 4.20 20.59 10.06
N PRO A 102 4.90 20.74 11.21
CA PRO A 102 6.09 21.54 11.32
C PRO A 102 7.22 21.01 10.42
N LEU A 103 8.03 21.91 9.87
CA LEU A 103 9.06 21.60 8.87
C LEU A 103 10.22 20.76 9.41
N ASP A 104 10.43 20.72 10.74
CA ASP A 104 11.59 20.08 11.37
C ASP A 104 11.45 18.58 11.59
N ASP A 105 10.24 18.03 11.54
CA ASP A 105 10.01 16.60 11.82
C ASP A 105 10.26 15.66 10.61
N LEU A 106 10.60 16.23 9.44
CA LEU A 106 10.67 15.46 8.20
C LEU A 106 11.89 14.54 8.09
N TYR A 107 12.97 14.84 8.82
CA TYR A 107 14.22 14.04 8.75
C TYR A 107 14.24 12.87 9.73
N GLU A 108 13.46 12.89 10.81
CA GLU A 108 13.41 11.84 11.82
C GLU A 108 12.46 10.68 11.46
N VAL A 109 11.46 10.92 10.59
CA VAL A 109 10.50 9.88 10.15
C VAL A 109 11.15 8.73 9.37
N VAL A 110 12.36 8.93 8.83
CA VAL A 110 13.13 7.86 8.15
C VAL A 110 13.92 6.99 9.14
N ALA A 111 14.19 7.49 10.36
CA ALA A 111 15.14 6.85 11.28
C ALA A 111 14.50 6.21 12.52
N GLU A 112 13.42 6.70 13.07
CA GLU A 112 12.83 6.17 14.30
C GLU A 112 11.30 6.35 14.40
N ASP A 113 10.69 5.37 14.93
CA ASP A 113 9.33 4.96 15.21
C ASP A 113 8.59 5.90 16.20
N HIS A 114 8.55 7.22 16.00
CA HIS A 114 8.10 8.21 16.99
C HIS A 114 6.68 8.77 16.85
N HIS A 115 5.81 8.18 16.00
CA HIS A 115 4.40 8.58 15.99
C HIS A 115 3.48 7.59 16.72
N GLU A 116 3.74 7.38 18.01
CA GLU A 116 2.96 6.42 18.80
C GLU A 116 1.47 6.81 18.91
N HIS A 117 1.15 8.11 18.92
CA HIS A 117 -0.25 8.59 18.99
C HIS A 117 -0.96 8.49 17.62
N GLU A 118 -0.31 8.89 16.52
CA GLU A 118 -0.88 8.74 15.16
C GLU A 118 -0.92 7.27 14.73
N ARG A 119 0.04 6.46 15.16
CA ARG A 119 -0.01 5.00 15.02
C ARG A 119 -1.21 4.41 15.76
N VAL A 120 -1.51 4.85 16.95
CA VAL A 120 -2.65 4.32 17.71
C VAL A 120 -3.97 4.66 17.05
N GLU A 121 -4.17 5.86 16.49
CA GLU A 121 -5.37 6.20 15.74
C GLU A 121 -5.45 5.42 14.42
N PHE A 122 -4.38 5.38 13.65
CA PHE A 122 -4.30 4.58 12.42
C PHE A 122 -4.55 3.08 12.67
N TRP A 123 -3.97 2.51 13.74
CA TRP A 123 -4.21 1.11 14.09
C TRP A 123 -5.64 0.88 14.56
N LYS A 124 -6.25 1.85 15.24
CA LYS A 124 -7.68 1.78 15.61
C LYS A 124 -8.58 1.80 14.39
N GLU A 125 -8.35 2.70 13.44
CA GLU A 125 -9.09 2.75 12.18
C GLU A 125 -8.89 1.48 11.36
N HIS A 126 -7.67 0.98 11.28
CA HIS A 126 -7.35 -0.26 10.57
C HIS A 126 -7.96 -1.50 11.24
N GLU A 127 -7.98 -1.58 12.56
CA GLU A 127 -8.64 -2.66 13.32
C GLU A 127 -10.18 -2.56 13.19
N LEU A 128 -10.75 -1.37 13.21
CA LEU A 128 -12.17 -1.16 12.94
C LEU A 128 -12.54 -1.59 11.53
N LEU A 129 -11.73 -1.21 10.53
CA LEU A 129 -11.91 -1.65 9.16
C LEU A 129 -11.79 -3.16 9.03
N LYS A 130 -10.78 -3.79 9.64
CA LYS A 130 -10.64 -5.25 9.68
C LYS A 130 -11.85 -5.93 10.30
N THR A 131 -12.35 -5.40 11.41
CA THR A 131 -13.52 -5.93 12.10
C THR A 131 -14.76 -5.84 11.20
N ALA A 132 -14.97 -4.69 10.55
CA ALA A 132 -16.06 -4.50 9.61
C ALA A 132 -15.92 -5.42 8.37
N LEU A 133 -14.73 -5.55 7.83
CA LEU A 133 -14.46 -6.44 6.70
C LEU A 133 -14.64 -7.92 7.06
N ALA A 134 -14.35 -8.32 8.30
CA ALA A 134 -14.57 -9.70 8.77
C ALA A 134 -16.05 -10.09 8.82
N GLN A 135 -16.96 -9.11 8.88
CA GLN A 135 -18.41 -9.32 8.81
C GLN A 135 -18.93 -9.56 7.38
N LEU A 136 -18.11 -9.29 6.38
CA LEU A 136 -18.47 -9.53 4.98
C LEU A 136 -18.23 -10.99 4.58
N PRO A 137 -18.96 -11.51 3.58
CA PRO A 137 -18.62 -12.81 2.98
C PRO A 137 -17.15 -12.85 2.54
N PRO A 138 -16.43 -13.99 2.70
CA PRO A 138 -14.96 -14.03 2.53
C PRO A 138 -14.46 -13.46 1.21
N ARG A 139 -15.14 -13.77 0.09
CA ARG A 139 -14.79 -13.21 -1.23
C ARG A 139 -14.91 -11.69 -1.26
N ARG A 140 -16.00 -11.15 -0.70
CA ARG A 140 -16.26 -9.71 -0.66
C ARG A 140 -15.26 -9.00 0.23
N SER A 141 -14.99 -9.54 1.41
CA SER A 141 -13.96 -9.06 2.32
C SER A 141 -12.60 -8.97 1.63
N ARG A 142 -12.21 -10.04 0.92
CA ARG A 142 -10.94 -10.08 0.17
C ARG A 142 -10.87 -9.01 -0.92
N ILE A 143 -11.93 -8.84 -1.68
CA ILE A 143 -12.02 -7.81 -2.73
C ILE A 143 -11.91 -6.41 -2.13
N MET A 144 -12.64 -6.13 -1.04
CA MET A 144 -12.60 -4.81 -0.37
C MET A 144 -11.21 -4.53 0.19
N LEU A 145 -10.55 -5.51 0.79
CA LEU A 145 -9.19 -5.39 1.30
C LEU A 145 -8.18 -5.09 0.17
N LEU A 146 -8.33 -5.73 -0.99
CA LEU A 146 -7.48 -5.47 -2.14
C LEU A 146 -7.68 -4.06 -2.70
N TYR A 147 -8.91 -3.54 -2.70
CA TYR A 147 -9.16 -2.14 -3.05
C TYR A 147 -8.53 -1.17 -2.06
N GLU A 148 -8.58 -1.45 -0.77
CA GLU A 148 -7.90 -0.64 0.25
C GLU A 148 -6.38 -0.59 0.00
N TYR A 149 -5.79 -1.70 -0.39
CA TYR A 149 -4.38 -1.75 -0.78
C TYR A 149 -4.09 -1.12 -2.16
N GLY A 150 -5.07 -0.45 -2.78
CA GLY A 150 -4.91 0.30 -4.01
C GLY A 150 -4.87 -0.54 -5.29
N TYR A 151 -5.33 -1.80 -5.25
CA TYR A 151 -5.45 -2.61 -6.46
C TYR A 151 -6.57 -2.11 -7.36
N SER A 152 -6.32 -2.07 -8.65
CA SER A 152 -7.36 -1.82 -9.66
C SER A 152 -8.31 -3.01 -9.79
N THR A 153 -9.47 -2.76 -10.37
CA THR A 153 -10.45 -3.83 -10.67
C THR A 153 -9.85 -4.96 -11.50
N THR A 154 -9.03 -4.63 -12.49
CA THR A 154 -8.38 -5.59 -13.39
C THR A 154 -7.37 -6.45 -12.60
N GLU A 155 -6.49 -5.82 -11.81
CA GLU A 155 -5.52 -6.55 -10.97
C GLU A 155 -6.20 -7.49 -9.98
N ILE A 156 -7.33 -7.06 -9.38
CA ILE A 156 -8.13 -7.90 -8.47
C ILE A 156 -8.75 -9.08 -9.22
N ALA A 157 -9.29 -8.83 -10.41
CA ALA A 157 -9.89 -9.87 -11.25
C ALA A 157 -8.86 -10.95 -11.61
N ASP A 158 -7.68 -10.53 -12.05
CA ASP A 158 -6.55 -11.42 -12.41
C ASP A 158 -6.06 -12.21 -11.19
N GLN A 159 -5.87 -11.55 -10.06
CA GLN A 159 -5.37 -12.19 -8.84
C GLN A 159 -6.33 -13.23 -8.26
N LEU A 160 -7.63 -12.99 -8.38
CA LEU A 160 -8.65 -13.88 -7.85
C LEU A 160 -9.18 -14.90 -8.89
N GLY A 161 -8.75 -14.80 -10.15
CA GLY A 161 -9.23 -15.64 -11.24
C GLY A 161 -10.72 -15.46 -11.52
N ILE A 162 -11.25 -14.25 -11.38
CA ILE A 162 -12.67 -13.92 -11.58
C ILE A 162 -12.81 -12.77 -12.60
N ARG A 163 -14.05 -12.58 -13.12
CA ARG A 163 -14.30 -11.51 -14.07
C ARG A 163 -14.41 -10.15 -13.37
N GLU A 164 -13.99 -9.08 -14.05
CA GLU A 164 -14.05 -7.70 -13.53
C GLU A 164 -15.45 -7.24 -13.13
N ASP A 165 -16.47 -7.64 -13.88
CA ASP A 165 -17.86 -7.28 -13.54
C ASP A 165 -18.29 -7.89 -12.20
N LEU A 166 -17.80 -9.09 -11.87
CA LEU A 166 -18.02 -9.68 -10.56
C LEU A 166 -17.27 -8.89 -9.47
N VAL A 167 -16.05 -8.45 -9.73
CA VAL A 167 -15.28 -7.59 -8.81
C VAL A 167 -16.05 -6.29 -8.52
N ARG A 168 -16.52 -5.60 -9.57
CA ARG A 168 -17.33 -4.35 -9.44
C ARG A 168 -18.61 -4.59 -8.64
N LYS A 169 -19.30 -5.70 -8.92
CA LYS A 169 -20.53 -6.08 -8.21
C LYS A 169 -20.25 -6.30 -6.71
N GLU A 170 -19.24 -7.10 -6.39
CA GLU A 170 -18.88 -7.39 -5.00
C GLU A 170 -18.40 -6.13 -4.25
N LYS A 171 -17.65 -5.23 -4.90
CA LYS A 171 -17.31 -3.91 -4.33
C LYS A 171 -18.54 -3.11 -3.97
N SER A 172 -19.51 -2.99 -4.91
CA SER A 172 -20.74 -2.23 -4.69
C SER A 172 -21.56 -2.81 -3.52
N LEU A 173 -21.66 -4.13 -3.45
CA LEU A 173 -22.36 -4.82 -2.35
C LEU A 173 -21.62 -4.64 -1.01
N GLY A 174 -20.28 -4.72 -1.02
CA GLY A 174 -19.44 -4.49 0.15
C GLY A 174 -19.61 -3.08 0.72
N LEU A 175 -19.49 -2.06 -0.13
CA LEU A 175 -19.69 -0.67 0.26
C LEU A 175 -21.09 -0.42 0.84
N ARG A 176 -22.13 -1.02 0.25
CA ARG A 176 -23.50 -0.90 0.76
C ARG A 176 -23.64 -1.53 2.14
N GLN A 177 -23.05 -2.71 2.34
CA GLN A 177 -23.11 -3.41 3.62
C GLN A 177 -22.32 -2.66 4.70
N LEU A 178 -21.12 -2.16 4.40
CA LEU A 178 -20.32 -1.36 5.34
C LEU A 178 -21.04 -0.05 5.73
N ARG A 179 -21.67 0.64 4.78
CA ARG A 179 -22.44 1.88 5.08
C ARG A 179 -23.67 1.63 5.95
N SER A 180 -24.21 0.43 5.93
CA SER A 180 -25.36 0.06 6.79
C SER A 180 -24.93 -0.43 8.16
N ASP A 181 -23.64 -0.62 8.40
CA ASP A 181 -23.10 -1.03 9.70
C ASP A 181 -22.95 0.20 10.62
N PRO A 182 -23.61 0.23 11.78
CA PRO A 182 -23.55 1.37 12.70
C PRO A 182 -22.13 1.68 13.19
N THR A 183 -21.29 0.66 13.32
CA THR A 183 -19.88 0.80 13.76
C THR A 183 -19.05 1.55 12.72
N PHE A 184 -19.31 1.34 11.44
CA PHE A 184 -18.59 2.01 10.35
C PHE A 184 -19.14 3.43 10.09
N ALA A 185 -20.43 3.64 10.27
CA ALA A 185 -21.06 4.96 10.12
C ALA A 185 -20.52 6.00 11.11
N ALA A 186 -20.09 5.56 12.31
CA ALA A 186 -19.50 6.42 13.33
C ALA A 186 -18.07 6.90 13.02
N VAL A 187 -17.35 6.21 12.13
CA VAL A 187 -15.97 6.55 11.73
C VAL A 187 -15.94 7.41 10.45
N ALA A 188 -16.99 7.32 9.64
CA ALA A 188 -17.09 8.04 8.36
C ALA A 188 -17.74 9.43 8.50
N SER A 189 -18.05 9.88 9.71
CA SER A 189 -18.63 11.20 10.05
C SER A 189 -17.58 12.14 10.59
#